data_96b2ad2d652c9494578fdbc7fde9f092
#
_entry.id   96b2ad2d652c9494578fdbc7fde9f092
#
_cell.length_a   1.000
_cell.length_b   1.000
_cell.length_c   1.000
_cell.angle_alpha   90.00
_cell.angle_beta   90.00
_cell.angle_gamma   90.00
#
_symmetry.space_group_name_H-M   'P 1'
#
loop_
_entity.id
_entity.type
_entity.pdbx_description
1 polymer ?
#
loop_
_entity_poly.entity_id
_entity_poly.type
_entity_poly.pdbx_seq_one_letter_code
_entity_poly.pdbx_strand_id
1 'polypeptide(L)'
;MRKAHDERYAKIDVKYVDNRWSKRTKEEKVAIASSCLSVIQYKGKGELAARYWWEIGASINKELPGEEGLKLWREWSKNDPDYIDDWEDGNDPCAARWYQAWKHDGATLNMGNLIKTANFYDPNKRRLERDGLLKLVEEVESIPLRFKEEILGGNDVIKKYQEIDEDPENENPALHNQAVHKLAIEAKRGNAAEIERLVDSYEMFKRTNNQKPLSVEELDDTPFDYTIPGLLPKPWTLLLHADGCTGKTAMCQTIAKHVGHGKAFNVHGGLVTVPSAKILWLNGDQNERILRRQMQLIGCTKNIRIVTEWDMQWYSRFKKMQNKYAYDLVIIDSLDGCNDSNPYEENRREYALPIKKLVRRNGQDFPACSIIIIHHNTKEGKFRGTTAIRNAVDETWNMRKLSARDAAEMNIAANSRLVTVEKSRDDREGLRM
;
A
#
# COMPACT_ATOMS: atom_id res chain seq x y z
N MET A 1 40.45 11.07 -25.07
CA MET A 1 39.91 10.33 -23.93
C MET A 1 39.29 11.24 -22.82
N ARG A 2 39.88 12.41 -22.49
CA ARG A 2 39.28 13.34 -21.49
C ARG A 2 37.87 13.84 -21.85
N LYS A 3 37.61 14.27 -23.12
CA LYS A 3 36.28 14.76 -23.52
C LYS A 3 35.17 13.69 -23.42
N ALA A 4 35.46 12.46 -23.80
CA ALA A 4 34.49 11.36 -23.73
C ALA A 4 34.18 10.92 -22.27
N HIS A 5 35.11 11.18 -21.32
CA HIS A 5 34.95 10.93 -19.91
C HIS A 5 34.00 11.96 -19.28
N ASP A 6 34.16 13.24 -19.63
CA ASP A 6 33.34 14.33 -19.08
C ASP A 6 31.89 14.32 -19.61
N GLU A 7 31.69 13.94 -20.89
CA GLU A 7 30.36 13.91 -21.50
C GLU A 7 29.45 12.78 -21.00
N ARG A 8 30.01 11.64 -20.56
CA ARG A 8 29.23 10.55 -19.95
C ARG A 8 28.73 10.86 -18.56
N TYR A 9 29.39 11.73 -17.80
CA TYR A 9 29.09 12.04 -16.41
C TYR A 9 28.34 13.36 -16.22
N ALA A 10 28.21 14.19 -17.25
CA ALA A 10 27.52 15.49 -17.18
C ALA A 10 25.99 15.42 -16.95
N LYS A 11 25.40 14.22 -16.98
CA LYS A 11 23.94 14.03 -16.85
C LYS A 11 23.47 13.48 -15.51
N ILE A 12 24.35 13.28 -14.52
CA ILE A 12 23.94 12.87 -13.18
C ILE A 12 23.85 14.11 -12.31
N ASP A 13 22.64 14.46 -11.88
CA ASP A 13 22.37 15.61 -11.03
C ASP A 13 23.12 15.49 -9.70
N VAL A 14 24.20 16.25 -9.55
CA VAL A 14 25.12 16.23 -8.39
C VAL A 14 24.40 16.65 -7.10
N LYS A 15 23.33 17.45 -7.17
CA LYS A 15 22.51 17.84 -6.03
C LYS A 15 21.82 16.64 -5.35
N TYR A 16 21.50 15.62 -6.14
CA TYR A 16 20.79 14.45 -5.64
C TYR A 16 21.71 13.51 -4.84
N VAL A 17 23.00 13.47 -5.16
CA VAL A 17 24.00 12.65 -4.45
C VAL A 17 24.36 13.29 -3.09
N ASP A 18 24.47 14.59 -3.00
CA ASP A 18 24.82 15.31 -1.76
C ASP A 18 23.76 15.16 -0.66
N ASN A 19 22.49 15.19 -0.99
CA ASN A 19 21.41 15.02 0.01
C ASN A 19 21.31 13.60 0.57
N ARG A 20 21.78 12.58 -0.15
CA ARG A 20 21.79 11.18 0.34
C ARG A 20 22.86 10.94 1.39
N TRP A 21 24.02 11.58 1.28
CA TRP A 21 25.17 11.31 2.15
C TRP A 21 25.05 11.93 3.53
N SER A 22 24.44 13.11 3.63
CA SER A 22 24.23 13.80 4.91
C SER A 22 23.36 13.02 5.91
N LYS A 23 22.60 12.03 5.42
CA LYS A 23 21.64 11.24 6.21
C LYS A 23 22.12 9.82 6.54
N ARG A 24 23.23 9.37 5.96
CA ARG A 24 23.78 8.05 6.26
C ARG A 24 24.48 8.03 7.60
N THR A 25 24.39 6.89 8.29
CA THR A 25 25.15 6.67 9.51
C THR A 25 26.64 6.64 9.20
N LYS A 26 27.46 6.81 10.22
CA LYS A 26 28.90 6.77 10.10
C LYS A 26 29.37 5.40 9.61
N GLU A 27 28.77 4.33 10.13
CA GLU A 27 29.05 2.94 9.76
C GLU A 27 28.72 2.66 8.30
N GLU A 28 27.60 3.17 7.80
CA GLU A 28 27.23 3.07 6.39
C GLU A 28 28.23 3.79 5.48
N LYS A 29 28.66 5.00 5.87
CA LYS A 29 29.66 5.76 5.12
C LYS A 29 31.00 5.03 5.06
N VAL A 30 31.44 4.43 6.17
CA VAL A 30 32.67 3.63 6.25
C VAL A 30 32.58 2.41 5.32
N ALA A 31 31.47 1.66 5.37
CA ALA A 31 31.28 0.46 4.55
C ALA A 31 31.31 0.80 3.05
N ILE A 32 30.66 1.88 2.65
CA ILE A 32 30.65 2.32 1.24
C ILE A 32 32.01 2.80 0.79
N ALA A 33 32.72 3.59 1.60
CA ALA A 33 34.08 4.04 1.28
C ALA A 33 35.01 2.84 1.13
N SER A 34 34.98 1.87 2.03
CA SER A 34 35.75 0.64 1.96
C SER A 34 35.45 -0.15 0.68
N SER A 35 34.18 -0.34 0.36
CA SER A 35 33.74 -1.02 -0.86
C SER A 35 34.20 -0.28 -2.13
N CYS A 36 34.19 1.04 -2.15
CA CYS A 36 34.73 1.82 -3.27
C CYS A 36 36.25 1.63 -3.41
N LEU A 37 36.98 1.72 -2.32
CA LEU A 37 38.43 1.60 -2.31
C LEU A 37 38.92 0.20 -2.74
N SER A 38 38.14 -0.85 -2.49
CA SER A 38 38.49 -2.22 -2.88
C SER A 38 38.60 -2.43 -4.39
N VAL A 39 38.03 -1.55 -5.22
CA VAL A 39 38.04 -1.68 -6.68
C VAL A 39 38.78 -0.53 -7.37
N ILE A 40 39.08 0.57 -6.66
CA ILE A 40 39.81 1.70 -7.23
C ILE A 40 41.29 1.32 -7.39
N GLN A 41 41.78 1.39 -8.61
CA GLN A 41 43.15 1.07 -8.96
C GLN A 41 44.07 2.29 -8.82
N TYR A 42 45.33 2.02 -8.50
CA TYR A 42 46.38 3.06 -8.52
C TYR A 42 46.71 3.47 -9.94
N LYS A 43 47.15 4.72 -10.12
CA LYS A 43 47.47 5.26 -11.46
C LYS A 43 48.95 5.20 -11.83
N GLY A 44 49.79 4.56 -11.04
CA GLY A 44 51.23 4.53 -11.24
C GLY A 44 51.90 5.77 -10.69
N LYS A 45 53.16 6.02 -11.09
CA LYS A 45 54.01 7.10 -10.57
C LYS A 45 53.85 8.42 -11.32
N GLY A 46 54.02 9.53 -10.58
CA GLY A 46 54.11 10.88 -11.14
C GLY A 46 53.01 11.87 -10.68
N GLU A 47 53.08 13.11 -11.13
CA GLU A 47 52.25 14.22 -10.68
C GLU A 47 50.73 13.96 -10.82
N LEU A 48 50.32 13.29 -11.89
CA LEU A 48 48.92 12.92 -12.12
C LEU A 48 48.42 11.83 -11.13
N ALA A 49 49.31 10.91 -10.74
CA ALA A 49 49.03 9.87 -9.78
C ALA A 49 48.90 10.46 -8.37
N ALA A 50 49.84 11.34 -7.99
CA ALA A 50 49.80 12.06 -6.71
C ALA A 50 48.54 12.89 -6.55
N ARG A 51 48.09 13.59 -7.60
CA ARG A 51 46.84 14.34 -7.59
C ARG A 51 45.62 13.44 -7.43
N TYR A 52 45.60 12.30 -8.11
CA TYR A 52 44.52 11.31 -8.03
C TYR A 52 44.42 10.69 -6.61
N TRP A 53 45.56 10.27 -6.03
CA TRP A 53 45.67 9.77 -4.68
C TRP A 53 45.10 10.78 -3.66
N TRP A 54 45.47 12.04 -3.84
CA TRP A 54 44.99 13.14 -3.00
C TRP A 54 43.47 13.38 -3.16
N GLU A 55 42.91 13.33 -4.39
CA GLU A 55 41.48 13.46 -4.67
C GLU A 55 40.66 12.35 -3.99
N ILE A 56 41.18 11.15 -3.92
CA ILE A 56 40.56 10.01 -3.18
C ILE A 56 40.51 10.32 -1.68
N GLY A 57 41.66 10.70 -1.09
CA GLY A 57 41.73 11.06 0.34
C GLY A 57 40.82 12.23 0.70
N ALA A 58 40.79 13.29 -0.11
CA ALA A 58 39.92 14.43 0.09
C ALA A 58 38.44 14.08 0.03
N SER A 59 38.05 13.18 -0.88
CA SER A 59 36.68 12.68 -1.00
C SER A 59 36.21 11.93 0.25
N ILE A 60 37.11 11.15 0.86
CA ILE A 60 36.85 10.42 2.11
C ILE A 60 36.81 11.39 3.28
N ASN A 61 37.81 12.31 3.39
CA ASN A 61 37.92 13.24 4.50
C ASN A 61 36.69 14.14 4.66
N LYS A 62 36.09 14.58 3.56
CA LYS A 62 34.92 15.46 3.60
C LYS A 62 33.74 14.82 4.33
N GLU A 63 33.53 13.51 4.19
CA GLU A 63 32.38 12.80 4.73
C GLU A 63 32.71 12.00 6.01
N LEU A 64 33.98 11.66 6.18
CA LEU A 64 34.53 10.90 7.31
C LEU A 64 35.82 11.58 7.80
N PRO A 65 35.74 12.78 8.40
CA PRO A 65 36.92 13.57 8.75
C PRO A 65 37.76 13.01 9.92
N GLY A 66 37.26 11.99 10.61
CA GLY A 66 37.93 11.38 11.78
C GLY A 66 38.91 10.27 11.43
N GLU A 67 39.42 9.60 12.49
CA GLU A 67 40.40 8.51 12.41
C GLU A 67 39.96 7.33 11.52
N GLU A 68 38.68 7.07 11.45
CA GLU A 68 38.16 5.99 10.60
C GLU A 68 38.35 6.25 9.12
N GLY A 69 38.06 7.48 8.67
CA GLY A 69 38.33 7.89 7.30
C GLY A 69 39.82 7.86 6.96
N LEU A 70 40.67 8.34 7.90
CA LEU A 70 42.12 8.27 7.76
C LEU A 70 42.60 6.82 7.69
N LYS A 71 42.07 5.92 8.52
CA LYS A 71 42.41 4.48 8.47
C LYS A 71 42.06 3.87 7.11
N LEU A 72 40.91 4.14 6.56
CA LEU A 72 40.51 3.64 5.23
C LEU A 72 41.47 4.10 4.14
N TRP A 73 41.83 5.40 4.16
CA TRP A 73 42.76 5.94 3.17
C TRP A 73 44.17 5.39 3.33
N ARG A 74 44.66 5.22 4.58
CA ARG A 74 45.93 4.53 4.87
C ARG A 74 45.99 3.11 4.33
N GLU A 75 44.97 2.30 4.63
CA GLU A 75 44.91 0.93 4.20
C GLU A 75 44.91 0.80 2.67
N TRP A 76 44.21 1.68 1.98
CA TRP A 76 44.22 1.72 0.52
C TRP A 76 45.56 2.19 -0.01
N SER A 77 46.17 3.22 0.57
CA SER A 77 47.43 3.83 0.10
C SER A 77 48.67 2.97 0.32
N LYS A 78 48.65 2.03 1.26
CA LYS A 78 49.82 1.17 1.57
C LYS A 78 50.36 0.38 0.37
N ASN A 79 49.51 0.11 -0.60
CA ASN A 79 49.88 -0.61 -1.83
C ASN A 79 50.06 0.33 -3.03
N ASP A 80 50.07 1.63 -2.83
CA ASP A 80 50.28 2.59 -3.91
C ASP A 80 51.76 2.67 -4.25
N PRO A 81 52.17 2.39 -5.54
CA PRO A 81 53.55 2.37 -5.96
C PRO A 81 54.31 3.67 -5.74
N ASP A 82 53.62 4.80 -5.65
CA ASP A 82 54.23 6.12 -5.41
C ASP A 82 54.62 6.38 -3.95
N TYR A 83 54.04 5.62 -3.02
CA TYR A 83 54.20 5.84 -1.55
C TYR A 83 54.72 4.63 -0.80
N ILE A 84 55.10 3.53 -1.48
CA ILE A 84 55.64 2.32 -0.85
C ILE A 84 56.91 2.67 -0.05
N ASP A 85 57.82 3.43 -0.65
CA ASP A 85 59.10 3.80 -0.02
C ASP A 85 58.89 4.62 1.26
N ASP A 86 57.88 5.55 1.28
CA ASP A 86 57.53 6.31 2.46
C ASP A 86 57.05 5.40 3.60
N TRP A 87 56.25 4.37 3.29
CA TRP A 87 55.75 3.42 4.29
C TRP A 87 56.87 2.52 4.84
N GLU A 88 57.81 2.10 3.99
CA GLU A 88 58.98 1.28 4.37
C GLU A 88 59.92 2.09 5.26
N ASP A 89 60.07 3.38 5.05
CA ASP A 89 60.84 4.30 5.88
C ASP A 89 60.18 4.69 7.20
N GLY A 90 58.94 4.19 7.42
CA GLY A 90 58.16 4.46 8.64
C GLY A 90 57.43 5.82 8.62
N ASN A 91 57.38 6.50 7.49
CA ASN A 91 56.61 7.71 7.28
C ASN A 91 55.14 7.40 6.97
N ASP A 92 54.23 8.27 7.39
CA ASP A 92 52.80 8.17 7.09
C ASP A 92 52.37 9.33 6.19
N PRO A 93 52.42 9.15 4.87
CA PRO A 93 52.05 10.20 3.92
C PRO A 93 50.58 10.60 4.03
N CYS A 94 49.70 9.71 4.47
CA CYS A 94 48.29 10.00 4.66
C CYS A 94 48.08 10.92 5.89
N ALA A 95 48.72 10.63 7.04
CA ALA A 95 48.56 11.44 8.23
C ALA A 95 49.07 12.87 8.02
N ALA A 96 50.20 13.03 7.35
CA ALA A 96 50.74 14.35 7.02
C ALA A 96 49.78 15.22 6.21
N ARG A 97 48.98 14.61 5.35
CA ARG A 97 48.01 15.31 4.49
C ARG A 97 46.62 15.43 5.12
N TRP A 98 46.21 14.47 5.95
CA TRP A 98 44.85 14.39 6.48
C TRP A 98 44.45 15.57 7.34
N TYR A 99 45.37 16.08 8.15
CA TYR A 99 45.12 17.19 9.05
C TYR A 99 45.45 18.56 8.43
N GLN A 100 45.98 18.57 7.18
CA GLN A 100 46.13 19.82 6.45
C GLN A 100 44.76 20.30 5.98
N ALA A 101 44.54 21.64 6.04
CA ALA A 101 43.32 22.21 5.50
C ALA A 101 43.22 21.87 4.00
N TRP A 102 42.22 21.07 3.66
CA TRP A 102 41.90 20.70 2.27
C TRP A 102 41.38 21.93 1.53
N LYS A 103 42.26 22.87 1.18
CA LYS A 103 41.93 24.05 0.38
C LYS A 103 41.75 23.64 -1.05
N HIS A 104 40.51 23.66 -1.53
CA HIS A 104 40.19 23.48 -2.92
C HIS A 104 39.46 24.67 -3.50
N ASP A 105 39.99 25.20 -4.58
CA ASP A 105 39.32 26.16 -5.45
C ASP A 105 38.24 25.39 -6.26
N GLY A 106 37.01 25.38 -5.76
CA GLY A 106 35.80 25.09 -6.53
C GLY A 106 35.46 23.64 -6.90
N ALA A 107 36.30 22.66 -6.62
CA ALA A 107 35.94 21.27 -6.88
C ALA A 107 35.25 20.65 -5.67
N THR A 108 34.01 20.26 -5.81
CA THR A 108 33.22 19.54 -4.78
C THR A 108 33.66 18.07 -4.74
N LEU A 109 34.84 17.79 -4.18
CA LEU A 109 35.27 16.42 -3.88
C LEU A 109 34.43 15.92 -2.71
N ASN A 110 33.71 14.85 -2.91
CA ASN A 110 32.83 14.20 -1.93
C ASN A 110 32.72 12.71 -2.19
N MET A 111 32.00 11.98 -1.36
CA MET A 111 31.78 10.55 -1.55
C MET A 111 31.18 10.19 -2.92
N GLY A 112 30.40 11.06 -3.50
CA GLY A 112 29.89 10.89 -4.87
C GLY A 112 31.02 10.79 -5.91
N ASN A 113 32.13 11.51 -5.73
CA ASN A 113 33.31 11.38 -6.60
C ASN A 113 34.01 10.05 -6.39
N LEU A 114 34.12 9.58 -5.14
CA LEU A 114 34.66 8.26 -4.81
C LEU A 114 33.86 7.13 -5.49
N ILE A 115 32.52 7.19 -5.39
CA ILE A 115 31.63 6.23 -6.03
C ILE A 115 31.73 6.28 -7.56
N LYS A 116 31.80 7.48 -8.17
CA LYS A 116 32.00 7.62 -9.60
C LYS A 116 33.30 6.97 -10.07
N THR A 117 34.38 7.20 -9.32
CA THR A 117 35.68 6.60 -9.59
C THR A 117 35.60 5.09 -9.47
N ALA A 118 35.00 4.58 -8.41
CA ALA A 118 34.84 3.14 -8.22
C ALA A 118 33.98 2.49 -9.32
N ASN A 119 32.90 3.16 -9.76
CA ASN A 119 32.05 2.69 -10.86
C ASN A 119 32.75 2.70 -12.22
N PHE A 120 33.79 3.50 -12.40
CA PHE A 120 34.62 3.45 -13.58
C PHE A 120 35.44 2.15 -13.64
N TYR A 121 35.97 1.67 -12.51
CA TYR A 121 36.75 0.44 -12.42
C TYR A 121 35.88 -0.81 -12.34
N ASP A 122 34.66 -0.71 -11.80
CA ASP A 122 33.70 -1.81 -11.75
C ASP A 122 32.32 -1.37 -12.32
N PRO A 123 32.20 -1.41 -13.66
CA PRO A 123 30.95 -1.01 -14.32
C PRO A 123 29.76 -1.92 -14.01
N ASN A 124 30.00 -3.14 -13.50
CA ASN A 124 28.95 -4.10 -13.17
C ASN A 124 28.34 -3.89 -11.79
N LYS A 125 28.87 -2.95 -10.99
CA LYS A 125 28.34 -2.58 -9.67
C LYS A 125 28.23 -3.74 -8.65
N ARG A 126 28.87 -4.87 -8.89
CA ARG A 126 28.75 -6.11 -8.09
C ARG A 126 29.31 -6.00 -6.66
N ARG A 127 30.18 -5.03 -6.38
CA ARG A 127 30.80 -4.87 -5.06
C ARG A 127 29.82 -4.53 -3.94
N LEU A 128 28.74 -3.83 -4.25
CA LEU A 128 27.70 -3.49 -3.28
C LEU A 128 26.70 -4.62 -3.02
N GLU A 129 26.54 -5.55 -3.98
CA GLU A 129 25.74 -6.77 -3.79
C GLU A 129 26.28 -7.68 -2.68
N ARG A 130 27.61 -7.71 -2.49
CA ARG A 130 28.23 -8.56 -1.47
C ARG A 130 27.88 -8.15 -0.04
N ASP A 131 27.63 -6.87 0.20
CA ASP A 131 27.48 -6.31 1.55
C ASP A 131 26.01 -5.98 1.89
N GLY A 132 25.05 -6.35 1.04
CA GLY A 132 23.63 -6.04 1.24
C GLY A 132 23.27 -4.57 1.06
N LEU A 133 24.27 -3.71 0.87
CA LEU A 133 24.11 -2.27 0.70
C LEU A 133 23.53 -1.90 -0.67
N LEU A 134 23.81 -2.70 -1.70
CA LEU A 134 23.21 -2.51 -3.02
C LEU A 134 21.71 -2.78 -3.02
N LYS A 135 21.26 -3.79 -2.29
CA LYS A 135 19.82 -4.04 -2.13
C LYS A 135 19.11 -2.81 -1.59
N LEU A 136 19.72 -2.15 -0.59
CA LEU A 136 19.17 -0.91 -0.02
C LEU A 136 19.22 0.26 -1.03
N VAL A 137 20.29 0.37 -1.81
CA VAL A 137 20.45 1.44 -2.83
C VAL A 137 19.56 1.19 -4.04
N GLU A 138 19.43 -0.05 -4.51
CA GLU A 138 18.50 -0.42 -5.58
C GLU A 138 17.04 -0.33 -5.14
N GLU A 139 16.70 -0.77 -3.93
CA GLU A 139 15.37 -0.56 -3.36
C GLU A 139 15.02 0.92 -3.28
N VAL A 140 15.95 1.77 -2.84
CA VAL A 140 15.76 3.22 -2.78
C VAL A 140 15.76 3.87 -4.17
N GLU A 141 16.58 3.39 -5.13
CA GLU A 141 16.58 3.89 -6.50
C GLU A 141 15.36 3.48 -7.31
N SER A 142 14.79 2.31 -7.03
CA SER A 142 13.53 1.87 -7.65
C SER A 142 12.29 2.62 -7.15
N ILE A 143 12.38 3.29 -6.00
CA ILE A 143 11.27 4.06 -5.44
C ILE A 143 11.01 5.31 -6.29
N PRO A 144 9.79 5.53 -6.81
CA PRO A 144 9.44 6.74 -7.54
C PRO A 144 9.77 8.02 -6.77
N LEU A 145 10.20 9.08 -7.47
CA LEU A 145 10.59 10.36 -6.87
C LEU A 145 9.58 10.89 -5.84
N ARG A 146 8.29 10.73 -6.13
CA ARG A 146 7.19 11.15 -5.23
C ARG A 146 7.22 10.50 -3.85
N PHE A 147 7.85 9.33 -3.71
CA PHE A 147 8.01 8.64 -2.42
C PHE A 147 9.40 8.87 -1.82
N LYS A 148 10.40 9.20 -2.65
CA LYS A 148 11.78 9.42 -2.17
C LYS A 148 11.89 10.60 -1.22
N GLU A 149 11.17 11.67 -1.49
CA GLU A 149 11.12 12.84 -0.61
C GLU A 149 10.50 12.49 0.75
N GLU A 150 9.50 11.61 0.76
CA GLU A 150 8.79 11.20 1.96
C GLU A 150 9.57 10.19 2.80
N ILE A 151 10.30 9.26 2.16
CA ILE A 151 11.06 8.19 2.84
C ILE A 151 12.46 8.68 3.23
N LEU A 152 13.12 9.47 2.36
CA LEU A 152 14.49 9.95 2.55
C LEU A 152 14.56 11.34 3.16
N GLY A 153 13.45 12.07 3.18
CA GLY A 153 13.38 13.48 3.59
C GLY A 153 13.51 13.76 5.11
N GLY A 154 13.68 12.73 5.96
CA GLY A 154 13.79 12.90 7.43
C GLY A 154 12.46 13.11 8.16
N ASN A 155 11.39 13.40 7.42
CA ASN A 155 10.01 13.30 7.86
C ASN A 155 9.39 12.13 7.10
N ASP A 156 9.65 10.90 7.53
CA ASP A 156 9.05 9.71 6.94
C ASP A 156 7.54 9.70 7.25
N VAL A 157 6.80 10.41 6.40
CA VAL A 157 5.36 10.57 6.54
C VAL A 157 4.65 9.22 6.52
N ILE A 158 5.18 8.30 5.73
CA ILE A 158 4.61 6.95 5.59
C ILE A 158 4.82 6.17 6.89
N LYS A 159 6.02 6.23 7.47
CA LYS A 159 6.33 5.56 8.74
C LYS A 159 5.53 6.18 9.89
N LYS A 160 5.48 7.50 9.98
CA LYS A 160 4.66 8.20 10.98
C LYS A 160 3.17 7.86 10.87
N TYR A 161 2.65 7.71 9.64
CA TYR A 161 1.28 7.26 9.44
C TYR A 161 1.09 5.83 9.95
N GLN A 162 2.03 4.92 9.67
CA GLN A 162 1.98 3.54 10.18
C GLN A 162 2.01 3.51 11.71
N GLU A 163 2.85 4.32 12.34
CA GLU A 163 2.89 4.48 13.80
C GLU A 163 1.53 4.97 14.35
N ILE A 164 0.89 5.95 13.69
CA ILE A 164 -0.46 6.42 14.06
C ILE A 164 -1.49 5.29 13.89
N ASP A 165 -1.41 4.54 12.80
CA ASP A 165 -2.35 3.45 12.50
C ASP A 165 -2.20 2.25 13.46
N GLU A 166 -0.99 1.99 13.95
CA GLU A 166 -0.69 0.91 14.90
C GLU A 166 -0.94 1.29 16.36
N ASP A 167 -1.03 2.58 16.68
CA ASP A 167 -1.21 3.07 18.05
C ASP A 167 -2.60 2.70 18.59
N PRO A 168 -2.67 1.96 19.71
CA PRO A 168 -3.94 1.60 20.34
C PRO A 168 -4.80 2.80 20.77
N GLU A 169 -4.19 3.94 21.11
CA GLU A 169 -4.92 5.16 21.46
C GLU A 169 -5.70 5.72 20.27
N ASN A 170 -5.26 5.42 19.05
CA ASN A 170 -5.91 5.79 17.80
C ASN A 170 -6.94 4.74 17.28
N GLU A 171 -7.35 3.76 18.09
CA GLU A 171 -8.47 2.88 17.73
C GLU A 171 -9.79 3.65 17.58
N ASN A 172 -9.91 4.79 18.26
CA ASN A 172 -11.03 5.72 18.04
C ASN A 172 -10.82 6.48 16.71
N PRO A 173 -11.77 6.39 15.76
CA PRO A 173 -11.65 7.02 14.47
C PRO A 173 -11.46 8.55 14.51
N ALA A 174 -12.06 9.21 15.48
CA ALA A 174 -11.90 10.67 15.65
C ALA A 174 -10.46 11.02 16.05
N LEU A 175 -9.85 10.24 16.95
CA LEU A 175 -8.46 10.41 17.38
C LEU A 175 -7.51 10.08 16.23
N HIS A 176 -7.75 8.99 15.50
CA HIS A 176 -6.99 8.63 14.31
C HIS A 176 -7.02 9.77 13.27
N ASN A 177 -8.21 10.25 12.91
CA ASN A 177 -8.36 11.36 11.96
C ASN A 177 -7.65 12.63 12.44
N GLN A 178 -7.71 12.94 13.74
CA GLN A 178 -7.01 14.08 14.33
C GLN A 178 -5.49 13.91 14.23
N ALA A 179 -4.97 12.71 14.53
CA ALA A 179 -3.54 12.40 14.43
C ALA A 179 -3.04 12.49 12.97
N VAL A 180 -3.79 11.94 12.01
CA VAL A 180 -3.46 12.03 10.58
C VAL A 180 -3.55 13.47 10.07
N HIS A 181 -4.53 14.24 10.53
CA HIS A 181 -4.62 15.67 10.19
C HIS A 181 -3.42 16.46 10.72
N LYS A 182 -3.00 16.19 11.96
CA LYS A 182 -1.77 16.79 12.55
C LYS A 182 -0.54 16.40 11.72
N LEU A 183 -0.41 15.14 11.32
CA LEU A 183 0.66 14.68 10.44
C LEU A 183 0.64 15.42 9.10
N ALA A 184 -0.55 15.66 8.51
CA ALA A 184 -0.69 16.40 7.26
C ALA A 184 -0.18 17.85 7.38
N ILE A 185 -0.48 18.52 8.49
CA ILE A 185 0.04 19.88 8.78
C ILE A 185 1.56 19.84 8.91
N GLU A 186 2.12 18.90 9.69
CA GLU A 186 3.57 18.75 9.89
C GLU A 186 4.29 18.46 8.58
N ALA A 187 3.70 17.63 7.73
CA ALA A 187 4.22 17.26 6.41
C ALA A 187 3.98 18.33 5.34
N LYS A 188 3.34 19.46 5.67
CA LYS A 188 2.91 20.51 4.71
C LYS A 188 2.06 19.97 3.57
N ARG A 189 1.19 19.00 3.87
CA ARG A 189 0.18 18.45 2.97
C ARG A 189 -1.15 19.15 3.19
N GLY A 190 -2.01 19.13 2.18
CA GLY A 190 -3.27 19.86 2.22
C GLY A 190 -4.26 19.33 3.26
N ASN A 191 -4.36 18.00 3.40
CA ASN A 191 -5.28 17.36 4.33
C ASN A 191 -4.92 15.88 4.58
N ALA A 192 -5.64 15.25 5.53
CA ALA A 192 -5.47 13.84 5.89
C ALA A 192 -5.65 12.89 4.68
N ALA A 193 -6.57 13.18 3.78
CA ALA A 193 -6.82 12.34 2.61
C ALA A 193 -5.63 12.32 1.63
N GLU A 194 -4.79 13.33 1.59
CA GLU A 194 -3.54 13.31 0.81
C GLU A 194 -2.51 12.38 1.42
N ILE A 195 -2.40 12.36 2.74
CA ILE A 195 -1.54 11.39 3.45
C ILE A 195 -1.99 9.96 3.17
N GLU A 196 -3.27 9.67 3.30
CA GLU A 196 -3.82 8.34 3.03
C GLU A 196 -3.59 7.90 1.58
N ARG A 197 -3.79 8.79 0.61
CA ARG A 197 -3.49 8.50 -0.81
C ARG A 197 -2.02 8.23 -1.06
N LEU A 198 -1.13 8.95 -0.38
CA LEU A 198 0.31 8.73 -0.47
C LEU A 198 0.68 7.34 0.06
N VAL A 199 0.15 7.00 1.24
CA VAL A 199 0.37 5.69 1.88
C VAL A 199 -0.18 4.56 0.99
N ASP A 200 -1.43 4.68 0.52
CA ASP A 200 -2.03 3.69 -0.39
C ASP A 200 -1.23 3.51 -1.68
N SER A 201 -0.73 4.62 -2.25
CA SER A 201 0.09 4.57 -3.46
C SER A 201 1.44 3.91 -3.21
N TYR A 202 2.02 4.13 -2.05
CA TYR A 202 3.28 3.50 -1.65
C TYR A 202 3.11 2.00 -1.37
N GLU A 203 2.08 1.62 -0.64
CA GLU A 203 1.75 0.21 -0.42
C GLU A 203 1.47 -0.53 -1.75
N MET A 204 0.75 0.11 -2.66
CA MET A 204 0.54 -0.42 -4.01
C MET A 204 1.86 -0.58 -4.75
N PHE A 205 2.74 0.43 -4.70
CA PHE A 205 4.06 0.36 -5.32
C PHE A 205 4.89 -0.80 -4.76
N LYS A 206 4.97 -0.98 -3.43
CA LYS A 206 5.68 -2.10 -2.80
C LYS A 206 5.22 -3.46 -3.33
N ARG A 207 3.91 -3.64 -3.49
CA ARG A 207 3.34 -4.90 -3.98
C ARG A 207 3.63 -5.14 -5.46
N THR A 208 3.59 -4.08 -6.27
CA THR A 208 3.73 -4.21 -7.72
C THR A 208 5.16 -4.18 -8.20
N ASN A 209 6.08 -3.61 -7.42
CA ASN A 209 7.48 -3.41 -7.83
C ASN A 209 8.23 -4.73 -8.09
N ASN A 210 7.81 -5.82 -7.41
CA ASN A 210 8.40 -7.15 -7.55
C ASN A 210 7.50 -8.14 -8.31
N GLN A 211 6.35 -7.69 -8.83
CA GLN A 211 5.47 -8.56 -9.61
C GLN A 211 6.07 -8.86 -10.96
N LYS A 212 6.34 -10.15 -11.21
CA LYS A 212 6.64 -10.62 -12.56
C LYS A 212 5.33 -10.83 -13.33
N PRO A 213 5.30 -10.59 -14.64
CA PRO A 213 4.20 -11.06 -15.47
C PRO A 213 4.04 -12.57 -15.30
N LEU A 214 2.81 -13.02 -15.09
CA LEU A 214 2.47 -14.44 -14.95
C LEU A 214 1.82 -14.95 -16.24
N SER A 215 2.07 -16.21 -16.59
CA SER A 215 1.28 -16.91 -17.59
C SER A 215 -0.09 -17.31 -17.01
N VAL A 216 -1.01 -17.74 -17.84
CA VAL A 216 -2.35 -18.19 -17.38
C VAL A 216 -2.24 -19.37 -16.42
N GLU A 217 -1.28 -20.27 -16.68
CA GLU A 217 -1.03 -21.48 -15.89
C GLU A 217 -0.41 -21.19 -14.51
N GLU A 218 0.19 -20.00 -14.36
CA GLU A 218 0.76 -19.54 -13.09
C GLU A 218 -0.25 -18.75 -12.24
N LEU A 219 -1.44 -18.47 -12.78
CA LEU A 219 -2.51 -17.86 -12.00
C LEU A 219 -3.07 -18.87 -10.99
N ASP A 220 -3.59 -18.35 -9.88
CA ASP A 220 -4.22 -19.15 -8.85
C ASP A 220 -5.49 -19.81 -9.39
N ASP A 221 -5.50 -21.15 -9.46
CA ASP A 221 -6.62 -21.99 -9.90
C ASP A 221 -7.41 -22.60 -8.74
N THR A 222 -7.12 -22.18 -7.50
CA THR A 222 -7.82 -22.67 -6.31
C THR A 222 -9.32 -22.39 -6.42
N PRO A 223 -10.19 -23.40 -6.24
CA PRO A 223 -11.62 -23.20 -6.25
C PRO A 223 -12.07 -22.14 -5.24
N PHE A 224 -13.06 -21.35 -5.61
CA PHE A 224 -13.62 -20.37 -4.69
C PHE A 224 -14.13 -21.02 -3.40
N ASP A 225 -13.73 -20.45 -2.26
CA ASP A 225 -14.43 -20.67 -0.99
C ASP A 225 -15.76 -19.90 -1.00
N TYR A 226 -16.78 -20.39 -0.32
CA TYR A 226 -18.12 -19.81 -0.35
C TYR A 226 -18.65 -19.57 1.09
N THR A 227 -19.18 -18.39 1.30
CA THR A 227 -20.05 -18.12 2.47
C THR A 227 -21.40 -18.80 2.28
N ILE A 228 -21.98 -18.76 1.10
CA ILE A 228 -23.14 -19.56 0.67
C ILE A 228 -22.78 -20.23 -0.66
N PRO A 229 -22.68 -21.57 -0.70
CA PRO A 229 -22.32 -22.28 -1.91
C PRO A 229 -23.19 -21.91 -3.12
N GLY A 230 -22.54 -21.62 -4.25
CA GLY A 230 -23.20 -21.20 -5.48
C GLY A 230 -23.80 -19.78 -5.48
N LEU A 231 -23.71 -19.03 -4.37
CA LEU A 231 -24.30 -17.70 -4.26
C LEU A 231 -23.30 -16.61 -3.84
N LEU A 232 -22.58 -16.82 -2.76
CA LEU A 232 -21.65 -15.82 -2.19
C LEU A 232 -20.23 -16.40 -2.06
N PRO A 233 -19.39 -16.26 -3.09
CA PRO A 233 -17.98 -16.67 -3.04
C PRO A 233 -17.14 -15.72 -2.15
N LYS A 234 -15.93 -16.14 -1.81
CA LYS A 234 -14.89 -15.32 -1.15
C LYS A 234 -13.61 -15.32 -1.99
N PRO A 235 -12.93 -14.18 -2.16
CA PRO A 235 -13.42 -12.84 -1.85
C PRO A 235 -14.43 -12.35 -2.90
N TRP A 236 -15.56 -11.78 -2.48
CA TRP A 236 -16.58 -11.27 -3.40
C TRP A 236 -17.35 -10.11 -2.81
N THR A 237 -17.64 -9.11 -3.61
CA THR A 237 -18.43 -7.95 -3.18
C THR A 237 -19.67 -7.80 -4.06
N LEU A 238 -20.82 -7.88 -3.42
CA LEU A 238 -22.14 -7.74 -4.00
C LEU A 238 -22.75 -6.38 -3.65
N LEU A 239 -23.28 -5.68 -4.62
CA LEU A 239 -24.11 -4.50 -4.45
C LEU A 239 -25.58 -4.87 -4.63
N LEU A 240 -26.36 -4.77 -3.56
CA LEU A 240 -27.82 -4.99 -3.59
C LEU A 240 -28.54 -3.62 -3.63
N HIS A 241 -29.19 -3.28 -4.74
CA HIS A 241 -29.93 -2.05 -4.85
C HIS A 241 -31.41 -2.27 -5.13
N ALA A 242 -32.23 -1.34 -4.70
CA ALA A 242 -33.69 -1.36 -4.91
C ALA A 242 -34.31 -0.03 -4.46
N ASP A 243 -35.59 0.16 -4.77
CA ASP A 243 -36.40 1.26 -4.23
C ASP A 243 -36.51 1.19 -2.71
N GLY A 244 -36.87 2.32 -2.10
CA GLY A 244 -37.16 2.36 -0.67
C GLY A 244 -38.23 1.35 -0.28
N CYS A 245 -38.15 0.82 0.94
CA CYS A 245 -39.13 -0.11 1.50
C CYS A 245 -39.37 -1.40 0.66
N THR A 246 -38.44 -1.80 -0.22
CA THR A 246 -38.52 -3.04 -0.98
C THR A 246 -38.21 -4.28 -0.14
N GLY A 247 -37.46 -4.12 0.97
CA GLY A 247 -37.09 -5.22 1.88
C GLY A 247 -35.65 -5.68 1.76
N LYS A 248 -34.72 -4.86 1.22
CA LYS A 248 -33.29 -5.14 1.13
C LYS A 248 -32.68 -5.57 2.45
N THR A 249 -32.86 -4.76 3.50
CA THR A 249 -32.38 -5.05 4.86
C THR A 249 -32.94 -6.38 5.38
N ALA A 250 -34.23 -6.64 5.21
CA ALA A 250 -34.84 -7.91 5.63
C ALA A 250 -34.28 -9.14 4.88
N MET A 251 -34.00 -8.99 3.59
CA MET A 251 -33.33 -10.03 2.81
C MET A 251 -31.92 -10.30 3.37
N CYS A 252 -31.14 -9.27 3.60
CA CYS A 252 -29.78 -9.42 4.16
C CYS A 252 -29.81 -10.00 5.59
N GLN A 253 -30.80 -9.64 6.42
CA GLN A 253 -31.02 -10.24 7.74
C GLN A 253 -31.38 -11.73 7.62
N THR A 254 -32.16 -12.13 6.60
CA THR A 254 -32.47 -13.54 6.32
C THR A 254 -31.20 -14.31 5.89
N ILE A 255 -30.40 -13.75 4.98
CA ILE A 255 -29.10 -14.31 4.60
C ILE A 255 -28.22 -14.48 5.85
N ALA A 256 -28.07 -13.44 6.64
CA ALA A 256 -27.27 -13.45 7.87
C ALA A 256 -27.76 -14.50 8.89
N LYS A 257 -29.09 -14.68 9.01
CA LYS A 257 -29.66 -15.74 9.85
C LYS A 257 -29.20 -17.12 9.41
N HIS A 258 -29.31 -17.44 8.11
CA HIS A 258 -28.92 -18.75 7.61
C HIS A 258 -27.41 -18.99 7.77
N VAL A 259 -26.59 -18.00 7.43
CA VAL A 259 -25.13 -18.04 7.60
C VAL A 259 -24.76 -18.19 9.08
N GLY A 260 -25.30 -17.35 9.97
CA GLY A 260 -24.97 -17.38 11.39
C GLY A 260 -25.36 -18.65 12.11
N HIS A 261 -26.46 -19.29 11.70
CA HIS A 261 -26.94 -20.54 12.28
C HIS A 261 -26.42 -21.80 11.60
N GLY A 262 -25.79 -21.69 10.42
CA GLY A 262 -25.43 -22.85 9.62
C GLY A 262 -26.67 -23.61 9.10
N LYS A 263 -27.70 -22.86 8.69
CA LYS A 263 -28.95 -23.45 8.15
C LYS A 263 -28.93 -23.47 6.65
N ALA A 264 -29.53 -24.52 6.08
CA ALA A 264 -29.69 -24.61 4.63
C ALA A 264 -30.38 -23.37 4.05
N PHE A 265 -29.94 -22.94 2.91
CA PHE A 265 -30.46 -21.79 2.17
C PHE A 265 -30.93 -22.25 0.78
N ASN A 266 -32.02 -21.69 0.29
CA ASN A 266 -32.50 -22.00 -1.05
C ASN A 266 -31.73 -21.14 -2.08
N VAL A 267 -31.01 -21.79 -2.95
CA VAL A 267 -30.29 -21.15 -4.05
C VAL A 267 -30.83 -21.74 -5.36
N HIS A 268 -31.44 -20.91 -6.19
CA HIS A 268 -32.01 -21.33 -7.50
C HIS A 268 -32.94 -22.52 -7.46
N GLY A 269 -33.78 -22.60 -6.41
CA GLY A 269 -34.72 -23.70 -6.24
C GLY A 269 -34.15 -24.97 -5.59
N GLY A 270 -32.87 -25.02 -5.33
CA GLY A 270 -32.17 -26.07 -4.59
C GLY A 270 -31.77 -25.66 -3.17
N LEU A 271 -31.93 -26.55 -2.21
CA LEU A 271 -31.43 -26.35 -0.85
C LEU A 271 -29.93 -26.66 -0.79
N VAL A 272 -29.13 -25.68 -0.41
CA VAL A 272 -27.68 -25.85 -0.18
C VAL A 272 -27.38 -25.79 1.32
N THR A 273 -26.46 -26.62 1.79
CA THR A 273 -25.96 -26.57 3.14
C THR A 273 -25.04 -25.36 3.29
N VAL A 274 -25.33 -24.49 4.25
CA VAL A 274 -24.51 -23.31 4.56
C VAL A 274 -23.72 -23.59 5.82
N PRO A 275 -22.39 -23.49 5.82
CA PRO A 275 -21.60 -23.59 7.04
C PRO A 275 -21.92 -22.43 7.99
N SER A 276 -21.88 -22.69 9.32
CA SER A 276 -22.04 -21.63 10.29
C SER A 276 -20.81 -20.72 10.29
N ALA A 277 -21.02 -19.43 10.05
CA ALA A 277 -19.95 -18.47 9.82
C ALA A 277 -20.16 -17.17 10.64
N LYS A 278 -19.11 -16.38 10.77
CA LYS A 278 -19.11 -15.12 11.53
C LYS A 278 -19.54 -13.95 10.63
N ILE A 279 -20.39 -13.10 11.15
CA ILE A 279 -21.00 -12.00 10.42
C ILE A 279 -20.69 -10.68 11.10
N LEU A 280 -20.30 -9.68 10.31
CA LEU A 280 -20.20 -8.28 10.71
C LEU A 280 -21.30 -7.49 9.99
N TRP A 281 -22.12 -6.78 10.76
CA TRP A 281 -23.13 -5.86 10.28
C TRP A 281 -22.70 -4.41 10.57
N LEU A 282 -22.45 -3.64 9.54
CA LEU A 282 -22.11 -2.23 9.61
C LEU A 282 -23.39 -1.43 9.31
N ASN A 283 -23.92 -0.76 10.35
CA ASN A 283 -25.18 -0.06 10.26
C ASN A 283 -24.97 1.45 10.17
N GLY A 284 -25.51 2.07 9.13
CA GLY A 284 -25.49 3.50 8.93
C GLY A 284 -26.88 4.15 8.93
N ASP A 285 -27.95 3.36 8.73
CA ASP A 285 -29.29 3.91 8.48
C ASP A 285 -30.25 3.80 9.67
N GLN A 286 -30.11 2.77 10.49
CA GLN A 286 -31.15 2.43 11.44
C GLN A 286 -30.76 2.70 12.88
N ASN A 287 -31.74 3.17 13.67
CA ASN A 287 -31.61 3.22 15.11
C ASN A 287 -31.45 1.81 15.70
N GLU A 288 -30.56 1.63 16.67
CA GLU A 288 -30.22 0.36 17.31
C GLU A 288 -31.45 -0.43 17.83
N ARG A 289 -32.43 0.25 18.41
CA ARG A 289 -33.63 -0.38 18.94
C ARG A 289 -34.48 -1.00 17.83
N ILE A 290 -34.58 -0.31 16.69
CA ILE A 290 -35.33 -0.79 15.52
C ILE A 290 -34.60 -1.98 14.91
N LEU A 291 -33.28 -1.86 14.68
CA LEU A 291 -32.44 -2.91 14.12
C LEU A 291 -32.50 -4.18 15.00
N ARG A 292 -32.34 -4.03 16.32
CA ARG A 292 -32.46 -5.14 17.29
C ARG A 292 -33.78 -5.85 17.17
N ARG A 293 -34.89 -5.11 17.15
CA ARG A 293 -36.25 -5.67 17.04
C ARG A 293 -36.42 -6.45 15.75
N GLN A 294 -35.99 -5.90 14.65
CA GLN A 294 -36.08 -6.56 13.34
C GLN A 294 -35.26 -7.84 13.30
N MET A 295 -34.03 -7.83 13.79
CA MET A 295 -33.16 -9.00 13.85
C MET A 295 -33.73 -10.10 14.74
N GLN A 296 -34.34 -9.73 15.87
CA GLN A 296 -35.03 -10.67 16.78
C GLN A 296 -36.24 -11.30 16.09
N LEU A 297 -37.08 -10.51 15.40
CA LEU A 297 -38.26 -10.99 14.67
C LEU A 297 -37.89 -11.97 13.56
N ILE A 298 -36.82 -11.71 12.83
CA ILE A 298 -36.32 -12.59 11.76
C ILE A 298 -35.58 -13.80 12.37
N GLY A 299 -35.08 -13.67 13.60
CA GLY A 299 -34.25 -14.70 14.23
C GLY A 299 -32.78 -14.66 13.81
N CYS A 300 -32.28 -13.49 13.39
CA CYS A 300 -30.89 -13.24 13.03
C CYS A 300 -30.10 -12.83 14.30
N THR A 301 -29.71 -13.80 15.13
CA THR A 301 -29.14 -13.52 16.46
C THR A 301 -27.83 -14.25 16.74
N LYS A 302 -27.44 -15.21 15.91
CA LYS A 302 -26.28 -16.06 16.15
C LYS A 302 -25.10 -15.65 15.26
N ASN A 303 -23.90 -15.65 15.83
CA ASN A 303 -22.61 -15.37 15.16
C ASN A 303 -22.56 -14.02 14.44
N ILE A 304 -23.37 -13.04 14.87
CA ILE A 304 -23.41 -11.71 14.30
C ILE A 304 -22.87 -10.68 15.30
N ARG A 305 -22.05 -9.76 14.80
CA ARG A 305 -21.60 -8.55 15.50
C ARG A 305 -22.07 -7.33 14.72
N ILE A 306 -22.48 -6.31 15.44
CA ILE A 306 -23.05 -5.09 14.85
C ILE A 306 -22.19 -3.90 15.27
N VAL A 307 -21.87 -3.06 14.32
CA VAL A 307 -21.31 -1.72 14.54
C VAL A 307 -22.35 -0.72 14.10
N THR A 308 -22.83 0.11 15.02
CA THR A 308 -23.96 1.02 14.80
C THR A 308 -23.56 2.39 14.26
N GLU A 309 -22.29 2.73 14.37
CA GLU A 309 -21.72 3.93 13.77
C GLU A 309 -20.52 3.51 12.93
N TRP A 310 -20.65 3.62 11.63
CA TRP A 310 -19.62 3.20 10.68
C TRP A 310 -19.54 4.16 9.51
N ASP A 311 -18.28 4.39 9.05
CA ASP A 311 -18.01 5.10 7.81
C ASP A 311 -17.01 4.35 6.93
N MET A 312 -17.24 4.35 5.63
CA MET A 312 -16.40 3.68 4.64
C MET A 312 -14.97 4.26 4.54
N GLN A 313 -14.77 5.49 5.03
CA GLN A 313 -13.44 6.10 5.10
C GLN A 313 -12.57 5.46 6.20
N TRP A 314 -13.15 4.70 7.11
CA TRP A 314 -12.43 4.04 8.22
C TRP A 314 -11.86 2.68 7.82
N TYR A 315 -11.18 2.65 6.69
CA TYR A 315 -10.61 1.41 6.14
C TYR A 315 -9.63 0.72 7.11
N SER A 316 -8.74 1.48 7.76
CA SER A 316 -7.78 0.93 8.73
C SER A 316 -8.48 0.23 9.89
N ARG A 317 -9.55 0.82 10.43
CA ARG A 317 -10.38 0.19 11.47
C ARG A 317 -11.03 -1.09 10.97
N PHE A 318 -11.56 -1.08 9.74
CA PHE A 318 -12.13 -2.28 9.12
C PHE A 318 -11.08 -3.40 9.00
N LYS A 319 -9.91 -3.08 8.49
CA LYS A 319 -8.77 -4.01 8.34
C LYS A 319 -8.38 -4.62 9.70
N LYS A 320 -8.26 -3.80 10.76
CA LYS A 320 -7.95 -4.26 12.12
C LYS A 320 -9.02 -5.23 12.63
N MET A 321 -10.32 -4.89 12.48
CA MET A 321 -11.42 -5.77 12.89
C MET A 321 -11.40 -7.10 12.12
N GLN A 322 -11.19 -7.07 10.80
CA GLN A 322 -11.13 -8.27 9.99
C GLN A 322 -9.93 -9.14 10.34
N ASN A 323 -8.75 -8.57 10.55
CA ASN A 323 -7.57 -9.32 10.96
C ASN A 323 -7.72 -9.96 12.36
N LYS A 324 -8.45 -9.29 13.26
CA LYS A 324 -8.67 -9.79 14.63
C LYS A 324 -9.76 -10.88 14.71
N TYR A 325 -10.85 -10.70 13.97
CA TYR A 325 -12.04 -11.54 14.15
C TYR A 325 -12.32 -12.48 12.99
N ALA A 326 -11.80 -12.22 11.80
CA ALA A 326 -11.99 -12.97 10.56
C ALA A 326 -13.47 -13.26 10.29
N TYR A 327 -14.24 -12.21 10.00
CA TYR A 327 -15.65 -12.36 9.62
C TYR A 327 -15.74 -12.91 8.19
N ASP A 328 -16.64 -13.88 7.98
CA ASP A 328 -16.87 -14.51 6.69
C ASP A 328 -17.82 -13.71 5.80
N LEU A 329 -18.78 -13.03 6.42
CA LEU A 329 -19.78 -12.18 5.78
C LEU A 329 -19.77 -10.80 6.40
N VAL A 330 -19.66 -9.77 5.56
CA VAL A 330 -19.80 -8.37 5.97
C VAL A 330 -21.01 -7.77 5.25
N ILE A 331 -21.91 -7.13 5.98
CA ILE A 331 -23.08 -6.45 5.45
C ILE A 331 -22.97 -4.97 5.79
N ILE A 332 -23.07 -4.10 4.79
CA ILE A 332 -23.03 -2.65 4.91
C ILE A 332 -24.42 -2.10 4.59
N ASP A 333 -25.13 -1.61 5.59
CA ASP A 333 -26.53 -1.19 5.51
C ASP A 333 -26.70 0.26 6.04
N SER A 334 -26.72 1.25 5.17
CA SER A 334 -26.55 1.21 3.73
C SER A 334 -25.28 1.93 3.28
N LEU A 335 -24.98 1.91 1.98
CA LEU A 335 -23.88 2.69 1.42
C LEU A 335 -24.00 4.18 1.72
N ASP A 336 -25.21 4.74 1.63
CA ASP A 336 -25.48 6.15 1.89
C ASP A 336 -25.12 6.51 3.34
N GLY A 337 -25.70 5.81 4.31
CA GLY A 337 -25.47 6.07 5.73
C GLY A 337 -24.07 5.67 6.23
N CYS A 338 -23.39 4.74 5.54
CA CYS A 338 -22.02 4.33 5.86
C CYS A 338 -20.95 5.05 5.03
N ASN A 339 -21.25 6.09 4.31
CA ASN A 339 -20.31 6.87 3.49
C ASN A 339 -20.58 8.37 3.58
N ASP A 340 -21.19 8.80 4.68
CA ASP A 340 -21.66 10.18 4.90
C ASP A 340 -20.50 11.19 5.01
N SER A 341 -19.36 10.75 5.53
CA SER A 341 -18.15 11.59 5.59
C SER A 341 -17.36 11.67 4.27
N ASN A 342 -17.87 11.08 3.18
CA ASN A 342 -17.22 11.14 1.88
C ASN A 342 -17.24 12.59 1.34
N PRO A 343 -16.06 13.17 1.02
CA PRO A 343 -16.00 14.56 0.56
C PRO A 343 -16.58 14.76 -0.86
N TYR A 344 -16.92 13.69 -1.57
CA TYR A 344 -17.44 13.73 -2.93
C TYR A 344 -18.93 13.41 -2.96
N GLU A 345 -19.66 14.14 -3.78
CA GLU A 345 -21.07 13.85 -4.05
C GLU A 345 -21.24 12.48 -4.72
N GLU A 346 -22.34 11.80 -4.45
CA GLU A 346 -22.65 10.44 -4.92
C GLU A 346 -22.59 10.28 -6.44
N ASN A 347 -22.83 11.35 -7.19
CA ASN A 347 -22.73 11.36 -8.66
C ASN A 347 -21.27 11.46 -9.18
N ARG A 348 -20.31 11.73 -8.32
CA ARG A 348 -18.91 11.83 -8.69
C ARG A 348 -18.25 10.46 -8.69
N ARG A 349 -17.35 10.24 -9.66
CA ARG A 349 -16.59 8.99 -9.78
C ARG A 349 -15.79 8.66 -8.52
N GLU A 350 -15.30 9.70 -7.87
CA GLU A 350 -14.48 9.63 -6.66
C GLU A 350 -15.24 9.09 -5.46
N TYR A 351 -16.57 9.23 -5.43
CA TYR A 351 -17.43 8.66 -4.37
C TYR A 351 -17.23 7.13 -4.21
N ALA A 352 -16.91 6.45 -5.30
CA ALA A 352 -16.69 5.00 -5.30
C ALA A 352 -15.28 4.57 -4.84
N LEU A 353 -14.38 5.50 -4.48
CA LEU A 353 -13.00 5.14 -4.09
C LEU A 353 -12.90 4.24 -2.86
N PRO A 354 -13.65 4.49 -1.76
CA PRO A 354 -13.63 3.59 -0.60
C PRO A 354 -14.10 2.17 -0.94
N ILE A 355 -15.13 2.05 -1.78
CA ILE A 355 -15.63 0.74 -2.26
C ILE A 355 -14.54 0.02 -3.07
N LYS A 356 -13.89 0.71 -4.00
CA LYS A 356 -12.79 0.15 -4.79
C LYS A 356 -11.63 -0.32 -3.92
N LYS A 357 -11.30 0.45 -2.87
CA LYS A 357 -10.26 0.09 -1.92
C LYS A 357 -10.65 -1.20 -1.19
N LEU A 358 -11.86 -1.27 -0.65
CA LEU A 358 -12.38 -2.43 0.05
C LEU A 358 -12.35 -3.70 -0.82
N VAL A 359 -12.88 -3.61 -2.05
CA VAL A 359 -12.93 -4.74 -2.99
C VAL A 359 -11.52 -5.23 -3.37
N ARG A 360 -10.61 -4.32 -3.71
CA ARG A 360 -9.25 -4.67 -4.13
C ARG A 360 -8.41 -5.27 -3.02
N ARG A 361 -8.73 -4.97 -1.76
CA ARG A 361 -7.96 -5.38 -0.59
C ARG A 361 -8.53 -6.62 0.09
N ASN A 362 -9.73 -7.03 -0.30
CA ASN A 362 -10.38 -8.24 0.21
C ASN A 362 -9.55 -9.48 -0.18
N GLY A 363 -9.15 -10.26 0.81
CA GLY A 363 -8.24 -11.38 0.64
C GLY A 363 -6.75 -11.03 0.50
N GLN A 364 -6.39 -9.73 0.55
CA GLN A 364 -5.00 -9.26 0.46
C GLN A 364 -4.51 -8.62 1.76
N ASP A 365 -5.24 -7.63 2.27
CA ASP A 365 -4.89 -6.90 3.50
C ASP A 365 -5.51 -7.52 4.74
N PHE A 366 -6.56 -8.30 4.55
CA PHE A 366 -7.33 -8.99 5.59
C PHE A 366 -7.90 -10.31 5.03
N PRO A 367 -8.33 -11.26 5.89
CA PRO A 367 -8.92 -12.51 5.46
C PRO A 367 -10.07 -12.32 4.46
N ALA A 368 -10.08 -13.14 3.41
CA ALA A 368 -11.11 -13.11 2.39
C ALA A 368 -12.51 -13.29 2.97
N CYS A 369 -13.44 -12.42 2.58
CA CYS A 369 -14.85 -12.48 3.02
C CYS A 369 -15.80 -12.14 1.88
N SER A 370 -17.07 -12.56 2.01
CA SER A 370 -18.14 -12.04 1.17
C SER A 370 -18.64 -10.71 1.73
N ILE A 371 -18.83 -9.70 0.89
CA ILE A 371 -19.31 -8.37 1.29
C ILE A 371 -20.61 -8.08 0.55
N ILE A 372 -21.66 -7.70 1.27
CA ILE A 372 -22.92 -7.21 0.70
C ILE A 372 -23.07 -5.73 1.06
N ILE A 373 -23.18 -4.88 0.04
CA ILE A 373 -23.42 -3.45 0.19
C ILE A 373 -24.86 -3.16 -0.23
N ILE A 374 -25.67 -2.63 0.69
CA ILE A 374 -27.03 -2.21 0.40
C ILE A 374 -27.03 -0.77 -0.14
N HIS A 375 -27.77 -0.55 -1.23
CA HIS A 375 -27.87 0.76 -1.85
C HIS A 375 -29.31 1.08 -2.29
N HIS A 376 -29.59 2.35 -2.52
CA HIS A 376 -30.92 2.84 -2.89
C HIS A 376 -31.01 3.17 -4.38
N ASN A 377 -32.20 3.03 -4.95
CA ASN A 377 -32.54 3.58 -6.25
C ASN A 377 -32.98 5.06 -6.13
N THR A 378 -33.04 5.76 -7.25
CA THR A 378 -33.72 7.05 -7.35
C THR A 378 -35.23 6.86 -7.18
N LYS A 379 -35.98 7.96 -7.02
CA LYS A 379 -37.45 7.91 -6.97
C LYS A 379 -38.11 7.38 -8.25
N GLU A 380 -37.40 7.45 -9.37
CA GLU A 380 -37.81 6.90 -10.65
C GLU A 380 -37.48 5.41 -10.84
N GLY A 381 -37.00 4.74 -9.80
CA GLY A 381 -36.64 3.32 -9.83
C GLY A 381 -35.32 3.01 -10.53
N LYS A 382 -34.51 4.03 -10.87
CA LYS A 382 -33.22 3.88 -11.50
C LYS A 382 -32.11 3.77 -10.45
N PHE A 383 -31.00 3.15 -10.81
CA PHE A 383 -29.81 3.14 -9.98
C PHE A 383 -29.41 4.57 -9.58
N ARG A 384 -29.17 4.79 -8.29
CA ARG A 384 -28.75 6.10 -7.75
C ARG A 384 -27.23 6.24 -7.78
N GLY A 385 -26.75 7.42 -8.10
CA GLY A 385 -25.33 7.77 -8.07
C GLY A 385 -24.54 7.38 -9.33
N THR A 386 -23.25 7.46 -9.22
CA THR A 386 -22.33 7.21 -10.35
C THR A 386 -22.25 5.72 -10.73
N THR A 387 -22.14 5.43 -12.02
CA THR A 387 -21.87 4.06 -12.51
C THR A 387 -20.55 3.49 -11.98
N ALA A 388 -19.65 4.34 -11.47
CA ALA A 388 -18.40 3.90 -10.85
C ALA A 388 -18.63 3.02 -9.59
N ILE A 389 -19.77 3.18 -8.89
CA ILE A 389 -20.18 2.35 -7.76
C ILE A 389 -20.43 0.91 -8.24
N ARG A 390 -21.25 0.73 -9.29
CA ARG A 390 -21.53 -0.59 -9.91
C ARG A 390 -20.26 -1.23 -10.46
N ASN A 391 -19.40 -0.43 -11.09
CA ASN A 391 -18.15 -0.90 -11.68
C ASN A 391 -17.10 -1.30 -10.62
N ALA A 392 -17.23 -0.80 -9.40
CA ALA A 392 -16.31 -1.10 -8.31
C ALA A 392 -16.49 -2.51 -7.73
N VAL A 393 -17.72 -3.06 -7.77
CA VAL A 393 -18.08 -4.35 -7.16
C VAL A 393 -18.00 -5.50 -8.15
N ASP A 394 -18.03 -6.73 -7.67
CA ASP A 394 -17.97 -7.94 -8.49
C ASP A 394 -19.32 -8.28 -9.09
N GLU A 395 -20.39 -8.08 -8.33
CA GLU A 395 -21.74 -8.39 -8.75
C GLU A 395 -22.74 -7.31 -8.30
N THR A 396 -23.80 -7.11 -9.08
CA THR A 396 -24.87 -6.15 -8.78
C THR A 396 -26.22 -6.81 -8.90
N TRP A 397 -27.01 -6.75 -7.85
CA TRP A 397 -28.37 -7.26 -7.77
C TRP A 397 -29.38 -6.14 -7.69
N ASN A 398 -30.40 -6.17 -8.56
CA ASN A 398 -31.57 -5.32 -8.49
C ASN A 398 -32.75 -6.09 -7.91
N MET A 399 -33.29 -5.58 -6.82
CA MET A 399 -34.45 -6.19 -6.15
C MET A 399 -35.68 -5.32 -6.35
N ARG A 400 -36.77 -5.92 -6.81
CA ARG A 400 -38.07 -5.26 -6.97
C ARG A 400 -39.23 -6.03 -6.33
N LYS A 401 -40.27 -5.31 -5.93
CA LYS A 401 -41.54 -5.93 -5.56
C LYS A 401 -42.21 -6.43 -6.81
N LEU A 402 -42.80 -7.62 -6.73
CA LEU A 402 -43.66 -8.13 -7.80
C LEU A 402 -45.04 -7.51 -7.70
N SER A 403 -45.65 -7.20 -8.85
CA SER A 403 -47.09 -6.93 -8.88
C SER A 403 -47.88 -8.21 -8.61
N ALA A 404 -49.13 -8.10 -8.16
CA ALA A 404 -49.99 -9.28 -7.97
C ALA A 404 -50.15 -10.07 -9.25
N ARG A 405 -50.16 -9.40 -10.41
CA ARG A 405 -50.25 -10.03 -11.72
C ARG A 405 -48.96 -10.83 -12.05
N ASP A 406 -47.75 -10.19 -11.88
CA ASP A 406 -46.49 -10.85 -12.17
C ASP A 406 -46.30 -12.09 -11.25
N ALA A 407 -46.67 -11.96 -9.98
CA ALA A 407 -46.59 -13.04 -9.01
C ALA A 407 -47.52 -14.24 -9.43
N ALA A 408 -48.73 -13.93 -9.86
CA ALA A 408 -49.67 -14.96 -10.38
C ALA A 408 -49.14 -15.63 -11.65
N GLU A 409 -48.62 -14.87 -12.62
CA GLU A 409 -48.03 -15.39 -13.84
C GLU A 409 -46.83 -16.31 -13.57
N MET A 410 -46.05 -15.97 -12.51
CA MET A 410 -44.89 -16.78 -12.07
C MET A 410 -45.26 -17.92 -11.11
N ASN A 411 -46.53 -18.06 -10.74
CA ASN A 411 -47.03 -19.01 -9.76
C ASN A 411 -46.30 -18.94 -8.38
N ILE A 412 -46.05 -17.72 -7.89
CA ILE A 412 -45.39 -17.47 -6.61
C ILE A 412 -46.24 -16.53 -5.73
N ALA A 413 -45.93 -16.46 -4.46
CA ALA A 413 -46.68 -15.65 -3.50
C ALA A 413 -46.68 -14.16 -3.88
N ALA A 414 -47.81 -13.48 -3.73
CA ALA A 414 -48.01 -12.06 -4.09
C ALA A 414 -47.08 -11.09 -3.38
N ASN A 415 -46.51 -11.51 -2.24
CA ASN A 415 -45.55 -10.69 -1.49
C ASN A 415 -44.09 -11.02 -1.84
N SER A 416 -43.83 -11.80 -2.84
CA SER A 416 -42.48 -12.17 -3.28
C SER A 416 -41.70 -10.97 -3.83
N ARG A 417 -40.42 -11.11 -3.80
CA ARG A 417 -39.47 -10.15 -4.38
C ARG A 417 -38.73 -10.85 -5.51
N LEU A 418 -38.53 -10.13 -6.59
CA LEU A 418 -37.67 -10.59 -7.67
C LEU A 418 -36.30 -9.93 -7.53
N VAL A 419 -35.28 -10.73 -7.47
CA VAL A 419 -33.88 -10.27 -7.55
C VAL A 419 -33.34 -10.65 -8.93
N THR A 420 -32.82 -9.67 -9.64
CA THR A 420 -32.18 -9.85 -10.95
C THR A 420 -30.69 -9.51 -10.82
N VAL A 421 -29.83 -10.38 -11.28
CA VAL A 421 -28.40 -10.10 -11.40
C VAL A 421 -28.20 -9.22 -12.63
N GLU A 422 -27.84 -7.95 -12.43
CA GLU A 422 -27.66 -6.97 -13.50
C GLU A 422 -26.22 -6.92 -14.03
N LYS A 423 -25.27 -7.33 -13.21
CA LYS A 423 -23.86 -7.44 -13.53
C LYS A 423 -23.26 -8.56 -12.72
N SER A 424 -22.44 -9.39 -13.34
CA SER A 424 -21.62 -10.38 -12.67
C SER A 424 -20.26 -10.52 -13.38
N ARG A 425 -19.21 -10.81 -12.62
CA ARG A 425 -17.91 -11.20 -13.17
C ARG A 425 -17.79 -12.72 -13.38
N ASP A 426 -18.85 -13.46 -13.05
CA ASP A 426 -18.94 -14.92 -13.09
C ASP A 426 -20.12 -15.39 -13.97
N ASP A 427 -20.34 -14.70 -15.08
CA ASP A 427 -21.36 -15.01 -16.12
C ASP A 427 -22.79 -15.30 -15.59
N ARG A 428 -23.15 -14.74 -14.42
CA ARG A 428 -24.49 -14.88 -13.82
C ARG A 428 -25.47 -13.78 -14.22
N GLU A 429 -25.10 -12.95 -15.19
CA GLU A 429 -25.91 -11.81 -15.63
C GLU A 429 -27.26 -12.27 -16.20
N GLY A 430 -28.34 -11.59 -15.83
CA GLY A 430 -29.69 -11.96 -16.21
C GLY A 430 -30.36 -13.05 -15.35
N LEU A 431 -29.64 -13.67 -14.43
CA LEU A 431 -30.21 -14.63 -13.49
C LEU A 431 -31.27 -13.98 -12.60
N ARG A 432 -32.36 -14.70 -12.38
CA ARG A 432 -33.49 -14.24 -11.56
C ARG A 432 -33.69 -15.18 -10.36
N MET A 433 -33.90 -14.58 -9.21
CA MET A 433 -34.10 -15.27 -7.93
C MET A 433 -35.34 -14.73 -7.22
#